data_009e3d107f77e994629f7b2e4a98872a
#
_entry.id   009e3d107f77e994629f7b2e4a98872a
#
_cell.length_a   1.000
_cell.length_b   1.000
_cell.length_c   1.000
_cell.angle_alpha   90.00
_cell.angle_beta   90.00
_cell.angle_gamma   90.00
#
_symmetry.space_group_name_H-M   'P 1'
#
loop_
_entity.id
_entity.type
_entity.pdbx_description
1 polymer ?
#
loop_
_entity_poly.entity_id
_entity_poly.type
_entity_poly.pdbx_seq_one_letter_code
_entity_poly.pdbx_strand_id
1 'polypeptide(L)'
;MKYWLMKSEPDEFSIGDLQRVKVEPWCGIRNYQARNFIRDELQIGDAILFYHSSCKTPGVVGTARVVGKAKADTTAWDPESPYFDPKSSPESPRWFQLDIGFERQFARTVSLKEIKADSQLEHMYLVQKGARLSVQPVTEQEWQRILLLAGEKL
;
A
#
# COMPACT_ATOMS: atom_id res chain seq x y z
N MET A 1 -2.53 -10.89 -12.75
CA MET A 1 -2.78 -9.83 -11.76
C MET A 1 -2.41 -10.33 -10.38
N LYS A 2 -1.68 -9.53 -9.64
CA LYS A 2 -1.33 -9.82 -8.26
C LYS A 2 -2.09 -8.89 -7.31
N TYR A 3 -2.07 -9.23 -6.03
CA TYR A 3 -2.75 -8.49 -4.98
C TYR A 3 -1.75 -8.04 -3.94
N TRP A 4 -1.92 -6.81 -3.46
CA TRP A 4 -1.00 -6.16 -2.54
C TRP A 4 -1.75 -5.43 -1.44
N LEU A 5 -1.08 -5.13 -0.35
CA LEU A 5 -1.56 -4.21 0.68
C LEU A 5 -0.54 -3.09 0.81
N MET A 6 -1.02 -1.86 0.81
CA MET A 6 -0.19 -0.68 1.02
C MET A 6 -0.69 0.10 2.23
N LYS A 7 0.23 0.43 3.13
CA LYS A 7 -0.07 1.18 4.35
C LYS A 7 0.12 2.67 4.14
N SER A 8 -0.81 3.45 4.68
CA SER A 8 -0.73 4.90 4.70
C SER A 8 -1.24 5.42 6.05
N GLU A 9 -0.60 6.45 6.58
CA GLU A 9 -1.11 7.12 7.78
C GLU A 9 -2.18 8.13 7.33
N PRO A 10 -3.43 8.02 7.86
CA PRO A 10 -4.52 8.87 7.36
C PRO A 10 -4.32 10.35 7.61
N ASP A 11 -3.52 10.73 8.61
CA ASP A 11 -3.17 12.14 8.84
C ASP A 11 -2.27 12.70 7.75
N GLU A 12 -1.53 11.85 7.06
CA GLU A 12 -0.67 12.26 5.95
C GLU A 12 -1.39 12.10 4.61
N PHE A 13 -1.97 10.92 4.37
CA PHE A 13 -2.68 10.65 3.12
C PHE A 13 -3.71 9.53 3.32
N SER A 14 -5.00 9.88 3.30
CA SER A 14 -6.10 8.94 3.54
C SER A 14 -6.69 8.41 2.25
N ILE A 15 -7.56 7.38 2.37
CA ILE A 15 -8.35 6.89 1.24
C ILE A 15 -9.24 8.00 0.66
N GLY A 16 -9.76 8.90 1.51
CA GLY A 16 -10.52 10.05 1.06
C GLY A 16 -9.68 11.02 0.24
N ASP A 17 -8.41 11.21 0.63
CA ASP A 17 -7.48 12.02 -0.15
C ASP A 17 -7.23 11.38 -1.53
N LEU A 18 -7.04 10.06 -1.58
CA LEU A 18 -6.85 9.36 -2.84
C LEU A 18 -8.09 9.48 -3.73
N GLN A 19 -9.27 9.38 -3.14
CA GLN A 19 -10.53 9.55 -3.88
C GLN A 19 -10.61 10.94 -4.51
N ARG A 20 -10.18 11.98 -3.78
CA ARG A 20 -10.21 13.36 -4.25
C ARG A 20 -9.24 13.60 -5.40
N VAL A 21 -8.00 13.10 -5.29
CA VAL A 21 -6.96 13.33 -6.31
C VAL A 21 -7.00 12.32 -7.46
N LYS A 22 -7.66 11.18 -7.29
CA LYS A 22 -7.84 10.09 -8.25
C LYS A 22 -6.57 9.25 -8.46
N VAL A 23 -5.42 9.85 -8.67
CA VAL A 23 -4.14 9.17 -8.87
C VAL A 23 -3.09 9.86 -8.00
N GLU A 24 -2.28 9.06 -7.33
CA GLU A 24 -1.21 9.56 -6.46
C GLU A 24 0.10 8.82 -6.75
N PRO A 25 1.20 9.53 -6.97
CA PRO A 25 2.51 8.88 -7.02
C PRO A 25 2.87 8.38 -5.63
N TRP A 26 3.08 7.07 -5.50
CA TRP A 26 3.39 6.45 -4.21
C TRP A 26 4.90 6.45 -4.02
N CYS A 27 5.39 7.45 -3.33
CA CYS A 27 6.81 7.70 -3.10
C CYS A 27 7.14 7.59 -1.61
N GLY A 28 8.40 7.81 -1.25
CA GLY A 28 8.80 7.83 0.16
C GLY A 28 9.02 6.44 0.76
N ILE A 29 9.03 5.38 -0.05
CA ILE A 29 9.32 4.03 0.42
C ILE A 29 10.82 3.94 0.72
N ARG A 30 11.18 3.64 1.98
CA ARG A 30 12.58 3.64 2.44
C ARG A 30 12.98 2.33 3.11
N ASN A 31 12.31 1.22 2.75
CA ASN A 31 12.65 -0.14 3.13
C ASN A 31 13.05 -0.88 1.85
N TYR A 32 14.19 -1.55 1.85
CA TYR A 32 14.70 -2.21 0.65
C TYR A 32 13.81 -3.34 0.15
N GLN A 33 13.18 -4.10 1.05
CA GLN A 33 12.28 -5.17 0.63
C GLN A 33 11.01 -4.60 -0.03
N ALA A 34 10.43 -3.56 0.55
CA ALA A 34 9.27 -2.90 -0.03
C ALA A 34 9.64 -2.25 -1.37
N ARG A 35 10.83 -1.62 -1.45
CA ARG A 35 11.36 -1.07 -2.69
C ARG A 35 11.46 -2.14 -3.78
N ASN A 36 11.94 -3.33 -3.42
CA ASN A 36 12.10 -4.42 -4.38
C ASN A 36 10.74 -4.86 -4.93
N PHE A 37 9.69 -4.90 -4.11
CA PHE A 37 8.34 -5.17 -4.61
C PHE A 37 7.92 -4.13 -5.63
N ILE A 38 8.10 -2.85 -5.34
CA ILE A 38 7.72 -1.75 -6.25
C ILE A 38 8.50 -1.83 -7.55
N ARG A 39 9.81 -1.98 -7.45
CA ARG A 39 10.69 -1.99 -8.62
C ARG A 39 10.49 -3.22 -9.50
N ASP A 40 10.37 -4.40 -8.89
CA ASP A 40 10.52 -5.67 -9.61
C ASP A 40 9.21 -6.45 -9.78
N GLU A 41 8.20 -6.24 -8.95
CA GLU A 41 7.05 -7.14 -8.92
C GLU A 41 5.69 -6.49 -9.17
N LEU A 42 5.45 -5.28 -8.69
CA LEU A 42 4.18 -4.60 -8.93
C LEU A 42 4.06 -4.22 -10.39
N GLN A 43 2.90 -4.52 -10.98
CA GLN A 43 2.62 -4.25 -12.39
C GLN A 43 1.31 -3.47 -12.53
N ILE A 44 1.19 -2.72 -13.63
CA ILE A 44 -0.05 -2.00 -13.96
C ILE A 44 -1.21 -2.99 -13.95
N GLY A 45 -2.29 -2.63 -13.27
CA GLY A 45 -3.49 -3.46 -13.11
C GLY A 45 -3.51 -4.28 -11.84
N ASP A 46 -2.40 -4.38 -11.10
CA ASP A 46 -2.39 -5.08 -9.82
C ASP A 46 -3.32 -4.39 -8.83
N ALA A 47 -3.99 -5.18 -8.01
CA ALA A 47 -4.97 -4.71 -7.04
C ALA A 47 -4.31 -4.43 -5.69
N ILE A 48 -4.77 -3.37 -5.02
CA ILE A 48 -4.20 -2.91 -3.76
C ILE A 48 -5.29 -2.80 -2.71
N LEU A 49 -5.06 -3.43 -1.55
CA LEU A 49 -5.81 -3.12 -0.33
C LEU A 49 -5.17 -1.89 0.30
N PHE A 50 -5.94 -0.83 0.43
CA PHE A 50 -5.47 0.42 1.01
C PHE A 50 -5.71 0.38 2.52
N TYR A 51 -4.63 0.47 3.30
CA TYR A 51 -4.64 0.24 4.73
C TYR A 51 -4.25 1.50 5.48
N HIS A 52 -5.06 1.91 6.45
CA HIS A 52 -4.72 3.00 7.36
C HIS A 52 -3.96 2.46 8.57
N SER A 53 -2.75 2.99 8.79
CA SER A 53 -1.89 2.64 9.91
C SER A 53 -1.72 3.83 10.86
N SER A 54 -1.18 3.58 12.06
CA SER A 54 -0.84 4.64 13.04
C SER A 54 -2.04 5.55 13.34
N CYS A 55 -3.20 4.96 13.57
CA CYS A 55 -4.44 5.68 13.84
C CYS A 55 -5.30 4.93 14.85
N LYS A 56 -6.42 5.52 15.24
CA LYS A 56 -7.31 4.96 16.26
C LYS A 56 -7.83 3.57 15.89
N THR A 57 -8.21 3.37 14.63
CA THR A 57 -8.74 2.11 14.14
C THR A 57 -7.96 1.68 12.89
N PRO A 58 -6.77 1.09 13.05
CA PRO A 58 -6.02 0.63 11.88
C PRO A 58 -6.78 -0.49 11.17
N GLY A 59 -6.71 -0.50 9.85
CA GLY A 59 -7.40 -1.51 9.05
C GLY A 59 -7.46 -1.15 7.57
N VAL A 60 -8.07 -2.04 6.80
CA VAL A 60 -8.28 -1.84 5.38
C VAL A 60 -9.52 -0.97 5.17
N VAL A 61 -9.37 0.12 4.43
CA VAL A 61 -10.41 1.13 4.27
C VAL A 61 -10.92 1.24 2.83
N GLY A 62 -10.27 0.58 1.89
CA GLY A 62 -10.67 0.62 0.49
C GLY A 62 -9.70 -0.09 -0.41
N THR A 63 -9.86 0.10 -1.71
CA THR A 63 -9.01 -0.50 -2.72
C THR A 63 -8.48 0.53 -3.71
N ALA A 64 -7.35 0.21 -4.31
CA ALA A 64 -6.70 0.99 -5.34
C ALA A 64 -6.13 0.05 -6.39
N ARG A 65 -5.56 0.60 -7.46
CA ARG A 65 -4.86 -0.17 -8.50
C ARG A 65 -3.55 0.49 -8.85
N VAL A 66 -2.60 -0.31 -9.29
CA VAL A 66 -1.38 0.21 -9.91
C VAL A 66 -1.75 0.71 -11.30
N VAL A 67 -1.50 2.01 -11.57
CA VAL A 67 -1.86 2.63 -12.84
C VAL A 67 -0.65 3.16 -13.60
N GLY A 68 0.55 3.12 -13.02
CA GLY A 68 1.78 3.56 -13.68
C GLY A 68 2.93 2.63 -13.34
N LYS A 69 3.91 2.53 -14.24
CA LYS A 69 5.10 1.71 -14.03
C LYS A 69 5.99 2.31 -12.95
N ALA A 70 6.77 1.44 -12.29
CA ALA A 70 7.78 1.88 -11.34
C ALA A 70 8.82 2.77 -12.03
N LYS A 71 9.20 3.84 -11.36
CA LYS A 71 10.24 4.76 -11.80
C LYS A 71 11.01 5.25 -10.57
N ALA A 72 12.16 5.87 -10.81
CA ALA A 72 12.96 6.39 -9.71
C ALA A 72 12.18 7.41 -8.88
N ASP A 73 12.31 7.31 -7.56
CA ASP A 73 11.68 8.25 -6.62
C ASP A 73 12.55 9.51 -6.52
N THR A 74 12.12 10.57 -7.19
CA THR A 74 12.86 11.83 -7.27
C THR A 74 12.88 12.59 -5.92
N THR A 75 11.98 12.27 -4.98
CA THR A 75 12.02 12.90 -3.65
C THR A 75 13.30 12.57 -2.90
N ALA A 76 13.95 11.46 -3.24
CA ALA A 76 15.23 11.07 -2.64
C ALA A 76 16.37 12.02 -3.01
N TRP A 77 16.22 12.79 -4.07
CA TRP A 77 17.26 13.72 -4.58
C TRP A 77 17.02 15.18 -4.15
N ASP A 78 15.90 15.45 -3.50
CA ASP A 78 15.52 16.80 -3.08
C ASP A 78 15.89 17.00 -1.59
N PRO A 79 16.88 17.86 -1.28
CA PRO A 79 17.28 18.11 0.11
C PRO A 79 16.16 18.71 0.97
N GLU A 80 15.14 19.28 0.37
CA GLU A 80 13.98 19.85 1.07
C GLU A 80 12.94 18.78 1.41
N SER A 81 13.03 17.59 0.80
CA SER A 81 12.07 16.51 1.02
C SER A 81 12.37 15.75 2.31
N PRO A 82 11.33 15.36 3.10
CA PRO A 82 11.54 14.46 4.24
C PRO A 82 12.07 13.08 3.83
N TYR A 83 12.00 12.75 2.53
CA TYR A 83 12.48 11.47 1.99
C TYR A 83 13.85 11.57 1.34
N PHE A 84 14.56 12.68 1.54
CA PHE A 84 15.89 12.88 0.97
C PHE A 84 16.85 11.78 1.40
N ASP A 85 17.60 11.22 0.43
CA ASP A 85 18.67 10.24 0.68
C ASP A 85 19.90 10.67 -0.12
N PRO A 86 20.95 11.17 0.55
CA PRO A 86 22.15 11.66 -0.15
C PRO A 86 22.92 10.55 -0.87
N LYS A 87 22.64 9.27 -0.57
CA LYS A 87 23.28 8.14 -1.23
C LYS A 87 22.60 7.74 -2.53
N SER A 88 21.41 8.27 -2.81
CA SER A 88 20.68 8.03 -4.06
C SER A 88 20.93 9.19 -5.03
N SER A 89 21.07 8.88 -6.31
CA SER A 89 21.32 9.89 -7.35
C SER A 89 20.58 9.51 -8.63
N PRO A 90 20.39 10.49 -9.56
CA PRO A 90 19.79 10.16 -10.86
C PRO A 90 20.55 9.10 -11.64
N GLU A 91 21.88 9.03 -11.46
CA GLU A 91 22.73 8.04 -12.13
C GLU A 91 22.65 6.65 -11.48
N SER A 92 22.31 6.61 -10.18
CA SER A 92 22.23 5.37 -9.40
C SER A 92 21.07 5.46 -8.41
N PRO A 93 19.82 5.38 -8.89
CA PRO A 93 18.65 5.50 -8.02
C PRO A 93 18.53 4.30 -7.08
N ARG A 94 18.25 4.56 -5.82
CA ARG A 94 18.03 3.53 -4.80
C ARG A 94 16.57 3.26 -4.55
N TRP A 95 15.73 4.29 -4.70
CA TRP A 95 14.34 4.26 -4.30
C TRP A 95 13.44 4.46 -5.51
N PHE A 96 12.29 3.80 -5.48
CA PHE A 96 11.37 3.77 -6.61
C PHE A 96 9.97 4.11 -6.15
N GLN A 97 9.17 4.63 -7.05
CA GLN A 97 7.77 4.98 -6.86
C GLN A 97 6.97 4.45 -8.04
N LEU A 98 5.66 4.35 -7.83
CA LEU A 98 4.73 4.10 -8.91
C LEU A 98 3.41 4.80 -8.62
N ASP A 99 2.60 4.99 -9.66
CA ASP A 99 1.32 5.65 -9.51
C ASP A 99 0.25 4.63 -9.14
N ILE A 100 -0.57 4.99 -8.14
CA ILE A 100 -1.75 4.22 -7.77
C ILE A 100 -3.00 5.04 -8.03
N GLY A 101 -4.08 4.38 -8.44
CA GLY A 101 -5.36 5.02 -8.72
C GLY A 101 -6.43 4.57 -7.74
N PHE A 102 -7.30 5.50 -7.35
CA PHE A 102 -8.43 5.19 -6.50
C PHE A 102 -9.38 4.22 -7.21
N GLU A 103 -9.86 3.22 -6.48
CA GLU A 103 -10.88 2.33 -6.99
C GLU A 103 -12.15 2.35 -6.15
N ARG A 104 -12.03 2.17 -4.83
CA ARG A 104 -13.21 2.07 -3.97
C ARG A 104 -12.88 2.45 -2.53
N GLN A 105 -13.79 3.15 -1.88
CA GLN A 105 -13.78 3.34 -0.43
C GLN A 105 -14.80 2.40 0.19
N PHE A 106 -14.41 1.62 1.21
CA PHE A 106 -15.33 0.73 1.90
C PHE A 106 -16.33 1.53 2.75
N ALA A 107 -17.55 0.99 2.89
CA ALA A 107 -18.55 1.56 3.79
C ALA A 107 -18.14 1.45 5.26
N ARG A 108 -17.30 0.45 5.59
CA ARG A 108 -16.75 0.28 6.92
C ARG A 108 -15.29 -0.18 6.85
N THR A 109 -14.50 0.19 7.85
CA THR A 109 -13.11 -0.29 7.97
C THR A 109 -13.12 -1.76 8.37
N VAL A 110 -12.31 -2.58 7.66
CA VAL A 110 -12.00 -3.94 8.12
C VAL A 110 -10.80 -3.80 9.05
N SER A 111 -11.05 -3.79 10.35
CA SER A 111 -10.03 -3.46 11.33
C SER A 111 -8.96 -4.54 11.47
N LEU A 112 -7.76 -4.12 11.88
CA LEU A 112 -6.67 -5.06 12.15
C LEU A 112 -7.09 -6.10 13.21
N LYS A 113 -7.84 -5.66 14.23
CA LYS A 113 -8.35 -6.56 15.28
C LYS A 113 -9.24 -7.65 14.68
N GLU A 114 -10.14 -7.28 13.78
CA GLU A 114 -11.03 -8.20 13.09
C GLU A 114 -10.24 -9.16 12.19
N ILE A 115 -9.25 -8.66 11.48
CA ILE A 115 -8.40 -9.47 10.61
C ILE A 115 -7.62 -10.50 11.44
N LYS A 116 -7.06 -10.08 12.58
CA LYS A 116 -6.33 -10.99 13.47
C LYS A 116 -7.21 -12.08 14.07
N ALA A 117 -8.50 -11.81 14.24
CA ALA A 117 -9.44 -12.76 14.79
C ALA A 117 -10.02 -13.74 13.75
N ASP A 118 -9.76 -13.52 12.48
CA ASP A 118 -10.32 -14.30 11.39
C ASP A 118 -9.39 -15.47 11.02
N SER A 119 -9.87 -16.70 11.21
CA SER A 119 -9.07 -17.91 10.96
C SER A 119 -8.67 -18.06 9.48
N GLN A 120 -9.45 -17.50 8.56
CA GLN A 120 -9.13 -17.56 7.14
C GLN A 120 -8.03 -16.59 6.73
N LEU A 121 -7.63 -15.68 7.62
CA LEU A 121 -6.57 -14.70 7.40
C LEU A 121 -5.34 -14.96 8.28
N GLU A 122 -5.26 -16.11 8.93
CA GLU A 122 -4.18 -16.41 9.89
C GLU A 122 -2.79 -16.44 9.27
N HIS A 123 -2.69 -16.70 7.97
CA HIS A 123 -1.41 -16.75 7.25
C HIS A 123 -1.10 -15.47 6.50
N MET A 124 -1.98 -14.47 6.55
CA MET A 124 -1.76 -13.19 5.90
C MET A 124 -0.52 -12.51 6.47
N TYR A 125 0.32 -11.95 5.58
CA TYR A 125 1.56 -11.28 6.02
C TYR A 125 1.28 -10.23 7.11
N LEU A 126 0.22 -9.47 6.96
CA LEU A 126 -0.15 -8.39 7.86
C LEU A 126 -0.22 -8.82 9.33
N VAL A 127 -0.68 -10.05 9.60
CA VAL A 127 -0.91 -10.53 10.97
C VAL A 127 0.28 -11.30 11.55
N GLN A 128 1.33 -11.51 10.77
CA GLN A 128 2.51 -12.21 11.25
C GLN A 128 3.30 -11.34 12.21
N LYS A 129 3.92 -11.97 13.20
CA LYS A 129 4.78 -11.28 14.16
C LYS A 129 5.94 -10.61 13.43
N GLY A 130 6.15 -9.32 13.69
CA GLY A 130 7.22 -8.55 13.06
C GLY A 130 6.92 -8.08 11.64
N ALA A 131 5.69 -8.24 11.16
CA ALA A 131 5.29 -7.77 9.83
C ALA A 131 5.20 -6.24 9.82
N ARG A 132 6.22 -5.58 9.27
CA ARG A 132 6.37 -4.12 9.30
C ARG A 132 6.43 -3.47 7.93
N LEU A 133 6.39 -4.27 6.85
CA LEU A 133 6.46 -3.71 5.51
C LEU A 133 5.23 -2.87 5.20
N SER A 134 5.45 -1.71 4.57
CA SER A 134 4.37 -0.84 4.12
C SER A 134 3.79 -1.27 2.78
N VAL A 135 4.48 -2.16 2.06
CA VAL A 135 3.99 -2.81 0.84
C VAL A 135 4.12 -4.30 1.07
N GLN A 136 3.01 -5.04 1.00
CA GLN A 136 2.95 -6.45 1.36
C GLN A 136 2.21 -7.25 0.29
N PRO A 137 2.67 -8.48 -0.01
CA PRO A 137 1.91 -9.36 -0.89
C PRO A 137 0.65 -9.88 -0.19
N VAL A 138 -0.40 -10.10 -0.98
CA VAL A 138 -1.69 -10.61 -0.51
C VAL A 138 -2.10 -11.71 -1.49
N THR A 139 -2.64 -12.82 -0.97
CA THR A 139 -3.17 -13.87 -1.84
C THR A 139 -4.56 -13.50 -2.34
N GLU A 140 -5.00 -14.13 -3.43
CA GLU A 140 -6.35 -13.92 -3.96
C GLU A 140 -7.41 -14.27 -2.92
N GLN A 141 -7.23 -15.37 -2.18
CA GLN A 141 -8.17 -15.79 -1.14
C GLN A 141 -8.26 -14.74 -0.02
N GLU A 142 -7.12 -14.19 0.39
CA GLU A 142 -7.09 -13.13 1.41
C GLU A 142 -7.79 -11.87 0.91
N TRP A 143 -7.56 -11.49 -0.34
CA TRP A 143 -8.25 -10.37 -0.98
C TRP A 143 -9.76 -10.56 -0.93
N GLN A 144 -10.24 -11.72 -1.39
CA GLN A 144 -11.68 -12.01 -1.41
C GLN A 144 -12.27 -12.00 -0.01
N ARG A 145 -11.56 -12.55 0.98
CA ARG A 145 -12.02 -12.57 2.37
C ARG A 145 -12.16 -11.16 2.94
N ILE A 146 -11.18 -10.29 2.70
CA ILE A 146 -11.23 -8.89 3.15
C ILE A 146 -12.43 -8.17 2.52
N LEU A 147 -12.66 -8.35 1.22
CA LEU A 147 -13.81 -7.73 0.55
C LEU A 147 -15.12 -8.24 1.13
N LEU A 148 -15.21 -9.51 1.43
CA LEU A 148 -16.40 -10.09 2.06
C LEU A 148 -16.65 -9.46 3.44
N LEU A 149 -15.62 -9.34 4.26
CA LEU A 149 -15.72 -8.71 5.58
C LEU A 149 -16.14 -7.23 5.47
N ALA A 150 -15.72 -6.56 4.43
CA ALA A 150 -16.09 -5.17 4.17
C ALA A 150 -17.53 -5.02 3.69
N GLY A 151 -18.21 -6.13 3.36
CA GLY A 151 -19.55 -6.10 2.79
C GLY A 151 -19.57 -5.78 1.30
N GLU A 152 -18.43 -5.91 0.63
CA GLU A 152 -18.32 -5.62 -0.80
C GLU A 152 -18.69 -6.86 -1.63
N LYS A 153 -19.22 -6.60 -2.83
CA LYS A 153 -19.46 -7.67 -3.80
C LYS A 153 -18.15 -8.09 -4.46
N LEU A 154 -17.97 -9.38 -4.59
CA LEU A 154 -16.80 -9.95 -5.26
C LEU A 154 -16.93 -9.87 -6.78
#